data_cfdfb3a7db79805db3594a816d6b6068
#
_entry.id   cfdfb3a7db79805db3594a816d6b6068
#
_cell.length_a   1.000
_cell.length_b   1.000
_cell.length_c   1.000
_cell.angle_alpha   90.00
_cell.angle_beta   90.00
_cell.angle_gamma   90.00
#
_symmetry.space_group_name_H-M   'P 1'
#
loop_
_entity.id
_entity.type
_entity.pdbx_description
1 polymer ?
#
loop_
_entity_poly.entity_id
_entity_poly.type
_entity_poly.pdbx_seq_one_letter_code
_entity_poly.pdbx_strand_id
1 'polypeptide(L)'
;SWLLAAQVVVQLCIALAGLAIVNIASVAAFGAPVPKSPGGLALSCLLAIGGLFALGLLIAALAPTANSVNAIGRLTLIPLLFFAGLWLPRPLMPAVLLDISNYTPLGAAVEAIQGSVQTGFPPATPLLVLAGYTLVFAYLARRFFRWE
;
A
#
# COMPACT_ATOMS: atom_id res chain seq x y z
N SER A 1 6.80 22.74 -4.76
CA SER A 1 5.79 22.07 -3.94
C SER A 1 4.52 21.72 -4.73
N TRP A 2 4.02 22.60 -5.60
CA TRP A 2 2.82 22.36 -6.42
C TRP A 2 3.00 21.20 -7.40
N LEU A 3 4.17 21.03 -8.00
CA LEU A 3 4.49 19.94 -8.92
C LEU A 3 4.42 18.58 -8.21
N LEU A 4 4.95 18.48 -6.99
CA LEU A 4 4.89 17.24 -6.19
C LEU A 4 3.44 16.92 -5.81
N ALA A 5 2.66 17.91 -5.38
CA ALA A 5 1.26 17.71 -5.06
C ALA A 5 0.45 17.24 -6.28
N ALA A 6 0.68 17.87 -7.44
CA ALA A 6 0.03 17.45 -8.70
C ALA A 6 0.40 16.02 -9.08
N GLN A 7 1.66 15.63 -8.93
CA GLN A 7 2.12 14.29 -9.24
C GLN A 7 1.51 13.23 -8.29
N VAL A 8 1.38 13.57 -7.01
CA VAL A 8 0.67 12.71 -6.03
C VAL A 8 -0.79 12.50 -6.43
N VAL A 9 -1.49 13.57 -6.78
CA VAL A 9 -2.91 13.50 -7.19
C VAL A 9 -3.07 12.66 -8.45
N VAL A 10 -2.24 12.87 -9.46
CA VAL A 10 -2.28 12.08 -10.71
C VAL A 10 -2.04 10.60 -10.41
N GLN A 11 -1.02 10.28 -9.61
CA GLN A 11 -0.69 8.92 -9.25
C GLN A 11 -1.82 8.25 -8.44
N LEU A 12 -2.45 9.00 -7.54
CA LEU A 12 -3.61 8.55 -6.79
C LEU A 12 -4.79 8.23 -7.72
N CYS A 13 -5.07 9.12 -8.67
CA CYS A 13 -6.14 8.91 -9.66
C CYS A 13 -5.88 7.67 -10.52
N ILE A 14 -4.64 7.47 -10.99
CA ILE A 14 -4.25 6.30 -11.78
C ILE A 14 -4.41 5.02 -10.96
N ALA A 15 -3.97 5.02 -9.70
CA ALA A 15 -4.08 3.87 -8.82
C ALA A 15 -5.54 3.51 -8.52
N LEU A 16 -6.39 4.50 -8.23
CA LEU A 16 -7.82 4.29 -8.01
C LEU A 16 -8.54 3.81 -9.28
N ALA A 17 -8.21 4.38 -10.45
CA ALA A 17 -8.75 3.93 -11.72
C ALA A 17 -8.33 2.48 -12.02
N GLY A 18 -7.06 2.14 -11.82
CA GLY A 18 -6.55 0.78 -11.97
C GLY A 18 -7.26 -0.22 -11.05
N LEU A 19 -7.47 0.16 -9.79
CA LEU A 19 -8.21 -0.65 -8.83
C LEU A 19 -9.66 -0.86 -9.28
N ALA A 20 -10.34 0.19 -9.72
CA ALA A 20 -11.72 0.10 -10.20
C ALA A 20 -11.81 -0.84 -11.42
N ILE A 21 -10.90 -0.70 -12.38
CA ILE A 21 -10.85 -1.56 -13.57
C ILE A 21 -10.63 -3.02 -13.18
N VAL A 22 -9.69 -3.31 -12.30
CA VAL A 22 -9.41 -4.68 -11.81
C VAL A 22 -10.62 -5.26 -11.09
N ASN A 23 -11.29 -4.49 -10.23
CA ASN A 23 -12.50 -4.96 -9.55
C ASN A 23 -13.64 -5.25 -10.54
N ILE A 24 -13.90 -4.34 -11.48
CA ILE A 24 -14.95 -4.53 -12.49
C ILE A 24 -14.63 -5.76 -13.35
N ALA A 25 -13.41 -5.89 -13.82
CA ALA A 25 -12.97 -7.04 -14.61
C ALA A 25 -13.08 -8.36 -13.83
N SER A 26 -12.73 -8.37 -12.54
CA SER A 26 -12.83 -9.55 -11.69
C SER A 26 -14.27 -10.00 -11.49
N VAL A 27 -15.20 -9.06 -11.29
CA VAL A 27 -16.62 -9.36 -11.16
C VAL A 27 -17.20 -9.83 -12.49
N ALA A 28 -16.87 -9.15 -13.60
CA ALA A 28 -17.45 -9.43 -14.92
C ALA A 28 -16.91 -10.73 -15.56
N ALA A 29 -15.59 -10.99 -15.43
CA ALA A 29 -14.95 -12.12 -16.08
C ALA A 29 -14.91 -13.39 -15.21
N PHE A 30 -14.79 -13.26 -13.90
CA PHE A 30 -14.58 -14.37 -12.97
C PHE A 30 -15.71 -14.55 -11.95
N GLY A 31 -16.76 -13.73 -11.98
CA GLY A 31 -17.85 -13.79 -11.01
C GLY A 31 -17.40 -13.55 -9.57
N ALA A 32 -16.31 -12.78 -9.39
CA ALA A 32 -15.80 -12.49 -8.07
C ALA A 32 -16.86 -11.78 -7.22
N PRO A 33 -16.88 -11.98 -5.89
CA PRO A 33 -17.84 -11.32 -5.03
C PRO A 33 -17.66 -9.80 -5.08
N VAL A 34 -18.75 -9.07 -5.23
CA VAL A 34 -18.76 -7.62 -5.15
C VAL A 34 -18.29 -7.21 -3.75
N PRO A 35 -17.43 -6.19 -3.61
CA PRO A 35 -16.99 -5.73 -2.31
C PRO A 35 -18.17 -5.40 -1.39
N LYS A 36 -18.22 -6.01 -0.22
CA LYS A 36 -19.29 -5.79 0.77
C LYS A 36 -19.31 -4.36 1.31
N SER A 37 -18.16 -3.71 1.34
CA SER A 37 -18.01 -2.32 1.76
C SER A 37 -17.16 -1.52 0.77
N PRO A 38 -17.78 -0.86 -0.23
CA PRO A 38 -17.05 0.01 -1.15
C PRO A 38 -16.31 1.16 -0.45
N GLY A 39 -16.91 1.72 0.61
CA GLY A 39 -16.28 2.77 1.42
C GLY A 39 -15.05 2.25 2.19
N GLY A 40 -15.14 1.07 2.78
CA GLY A 40 -14.01 0.41 3.44
C GLY A 40 -12.88 0.08 2.46
N LEU A 41 -13.22 -0.37 1.27
CA LEU A 41 -12.27 -0.63 0.20
C LEU A 41 -11.54 0.66 -0.23
N ALA A 42 -12.30 1.74 -0.47
CA ALA A 42 -11.73 3.04 -0.82
C ALA A 42 -10.78 3.56 0.27
N LEU A 43 -11.18 3.48 1.54
CA LEU A 43 -10.35 3.87 2.68
C LEU A 43 -9.07 3.05 2.77
N SER A 44 -9.18 1.72 2.65
CA SER A 44 -8.02 0.81 2.67
C SER A 44 -7.03 1.14 1.55
N CYS A 45 -7.53 1.40 0.35
CA CYS A 45 -6.70 1.77 -0.79
C CYS A 45 -6.03 3.13 -0.63
N LEU A 46 -6.75 4.14 -0.13
CA LEU A 46 -6.18 5.46 0.15
C LEU A 46 -5.05 5.39 1.17
N LEU A 47 -5.24 4.64 2.25
CA LEU A 47 -4.21 4.45 3.27
C LEU A 47 -3.02 3.63 2.74
N ALA A 48 -3.28 2.59 1.95
CA ALA A 48 -2.23 1.79 1.33
C ALA A 48 -1.37 2.63 0.36
N ILE A 49 -2.01 3.40 -0.52
CA ILE A 49 -1.33 4.29 -1.46
C ILE A 49 -0.56 5.35 -0.70
N GLY A 50 -1.17 5.98 0.31
CA GLY A 50 -0.52 6.98 1.17
C GLY A 50 0.72 6.44 1.87
N GLY A 51 0.64 5.26 2.46
CA GLY A 51 1.74 4.60 3.16
C GLY A 51 2.90 4.22 2.23
N LEU A 52 2.59 3.61 1.09
CA LEU A 52 3.59 3.24 0.08
C LEU A 52 4.22 4.47 -0.58
N PHE A 53 3.43 5.51 -0.82
CA PHE A 53 3.94 6.76 -1.36
C PHE A 53 4.87 7.46 -0.36
N ALA A 54 4.50 7.51 0.92
CA ALA A 54 5.34 8.06 1.99
C ALA A 54 6.66 7.27 2.14
N LEU A 55 6.62 5.94 1.98
CA LEU A 55 7.82 5.10 1.93
C LEU A 55 8.71 5.47 0.73
N GLY A 56 8.11 5.64 -0.44
CA GLY A 56 8.84 6.08 -1.64
C GLY A 56 9.51 7.44 -1.46
N LEU A 57 8.81 8.40 -0.86
CA LEU A 57 9.38 9.72 -0.53
C LEU A 57 10.52 9.62 0.48
N LEU A 58 10.40 8.75 1.47
CA LEU A 58 11.46 8.51 2.45
C LEU A 58 12.71 7.93 1.77
N ILE A 59 12.56 6.95 0.90
CA ILE A 59 13.66 6.38 0.11
C ILE A 59 14.31 7.47 -0.74
N ALA A 60 13.52 8.31 -1.40
CA ALA A 60 14.02 9.41 -2.21
C ALA A 60 14.77 10.45 -1.38
N ALA A 61 14.33 10.72 -0.14
CA ALA A 61 14.98 11.66 0.76
C ALA A 61 16.34 11.14 1.31
N LEU A 62 16.49 9.83 1.41
CA LEU A 62 17.71 9.19 1.96
C LEU A 62 18.73 8.83 0.87
N ALA A 63 18.31 8.65 -0.37
CA ALA A 63 19.16 8.21 -1.45
C ALA A 63 19.90 9.37 -2.11
N PRO A 64 21.21 9.28 -2.31
CA PRO A 64 22.02 10.37 -2.87
C PRO A 64 21.86 10.55 -4.38
N THR A 65 21.38 9.54 -5.10
CA THR A 65 21.22 9.58 -6.56
C THR A 65 19.94 8.86 -7.02
N ALA A 66 19.45 9.21 -8.19
CA ALA A 66 18.28 8.56 -8.81
C ALA A 66 18.48 7.03 -8.97
N ASN A 67 19.70 6.60 -9.30
CA ASN A 67 20.02 5.17 -9.39
C ASN A 67 19.94 4.48 -8.03
N SER A 68 20.39 5.15 -6.97
CA SER A 68 20.28 4.64 -5.59
C SER A 68 18.81 4.54 -5.15
N VAL A 69 17.95 5.51 -5.51
CA VAL A 69 16.51 5.44 -5.25
C VAL A 69 15.92 4.17 -5.85
N ASN A 70 16.21 3.91 -7.12
CA ASN A 70 15.71 2.73 -7.83
C ASN A 70 16.22 1.42 -7.22
N ALA A 71 17.50 1.35 -6.86
CA ALA A 71 18.11 0.17 -6.26
C ALA A 71 17.49 -0.13 -4.88
N ILE A 72 17.46 0.86 -4.00
CA ILE A 72 16.87 0.74 -2.65
C ILE A 72 15.39 0.43 -2.74
N GLY A 73 14.65 1.10 -3.64
CA GLY A 73 13.23 0.86 -3.86
C GLY A 73 12.95 -0.59 -4.25
N ARG A 74 13.68 -1.13 -5.21
CA ARG A 74 13.55 -2.54 -5.61
C ARG A 74 13.90 -3.51 -4.48
N LEU A 75 14.98 -3.25 -3.77
CA LEU A 75 15.43 -4.07 -2.65
C LEU A 75 14.40 -4.08 -1.51
N THR A 76 13.75 -2.96 -1.26
CA THR A 76 12.69 -2.84 -0.25
C THR A 76 11.38 -3.50 -0.73
N LEU A 77 11.06 -3.38 -2.02
CA LEU A 77 9.83 -3.89 -2.59
C LEU A 77 9.76 -5.42 -2.58
N ILE A 78 10.88 -6.11 -2.85
CA ILE A 78 10.93 -7.58 -2.93
C ILE A 78 10.41 -8.24 -1.63
N PRO A 79 10.96 -7.94 -0.43
CA PRO A 79 10.43 -8.52 0.80
C PRO A 79 8.99 -8.07 1.10
N LEU A 80 8.61 -6.84 0.74
CA LEU A 80 7.23 -6.39 0.92
C LEU A 80 6.24 -7.18 0.06
N LEU A 81 6.60 -7.50 -1.18
CA LEU A 81 5.78 -8.34 -2.06
C LEU A 81 5.68 -9.78 -1.55
N PHE A 82 6.74 -10.31 -0.94
CA PHE A 82 6.70 -11.61 -0.29
C PHE A 82 5.65 -11.63 0.84
N PHE A 83 5.69 -10.64 1.73
CA PHE A 83 4.73 -10.50 2.82
C PHE A 83 3.32 -10.14 2.35
N ALA A 84 3.17 -9.52 1.18
CA ALA A 84 1.85 -9.27 0.58
C ALA A 84 1.16 -10.57 0.10
N GLY A 85 1.88 -11.67 0.00
CA GLY A 85 1.32 -12.95 -0.44
C GLY A 85 1.41 -13.18 -1.95
N LEU A 86 2.29 -12.44 -2.64
CA LEU A 86 2.45 -12.59 -4.10
C LEU A 86 3.10 -13.93 -4.47
N TRP A 87 4.09 -14.36 -3.69
CA TRP A 87 4.85 -15.59 -3.96
C TRP A 87 4.36 -16.78 -3.13
N LEU A 88 3.94 -16.52 -1.91
CA LEU A 88 3.32 -17.51 -1.04
C LEU A 88 1.94 -16.98 -0.62
N PRO A 89 0.84 -17.57 -1.13
CA PRO A 89 -0.50 -17.13 -0.78
C PRO A 89 -0.71 -17.10 0.74
N ARG A 90 -1.32 -16.03 1.24
CA ARG A 90 -1.52 -15.81 2.68
C ARG A 90 -2.15 -17.00 3.43
N PRO A 91 -3.12 -17.74 2.86
CA PRO A 91 -3.67 -18.93 3.53
C PRO A 91 -2.68 -20.09 3.73
N LEU A 92 -1.57 -20.09 2.96
CA LEU A 92 -0.50 -21.09 3.05
C LEU A 92 0.67 -20.63 3.90
N MET A 93 0.66 -19.39 4.39
CA MET A 93 1.72 -18.88 5.26
C MET A 93 1.65 -19.50 6.64
N PRO A 94 2.78 -19.91 7.24
CA PRO A 94 2.86 -20.22 8.66
C PRO A 94 2.36 -19.07 9.52
N ALA A 95 1.75 -19.35 10.66
CA ALA A 95 1.15 -18.33 11.53
C ALA A 95 2.12 -17.20 11.89
N VAL A 96 3.36 -17.51 12.19
CA VAL A 96 4.41 -16.51 12.52
C VAL A 96 4.67 -15.55 11.33
N LEU A 97 4.75 -16.09 10.11
CA LEU A 97 4.95 -15.29 8.91
C LEU A 97 3.73 -14.42 8.58
N LEU A 98 2.53 -14.95 8.82
CA LEU A 98 1.29 -14.22 8.65
C LEU A 98 1.19 -13.05 9.64
N ASP A 99 1.55 -13.28 10.90
CA ASP A 99 1.56 -12.24 11.93
C ASP A 99 2.55 -11.13 11.58
N ILE A 100 3.77 -11.47 11.17
CA ILE A 100 4.75 -10.48 10.70
C ILE A 100 4.20 -9.72 9.49
N SER A 101 3.62 -10.42 8.52
CA SER A 101 2.99 -9.82 7.34
C SER A 101 1.95 -8.77 7.70
N ASN A 102 1.10 -9.04 8.68
CA ASN A 102 0.03 -8.11 9.11
C ASN A 102 0.56 -6.77 9.65
N TYR A 103 1.80 -6.75 10.12
CA TYR A 103 2.47 -5.53 10.59
C TYR A 103 3.37 -4.88 9.54
N THR A 104 3.53 -5.47 8.36
CA THR A 104 4.21 -4.81 7.25
C THR A 104 3.25 -3.88 6.49
N PRO A 105 3.73 -2.78 5.89
CA PRO A 105 2.85 -1.84 5.21
C PRO A 105 2.06 -2.47 4.06
N LEU A 106 2.68 -3.33 3.27
CA LEU A 106 2.01 -3.97 2.14
C LEU A 106 1.13 -5.16 2.58
N GLY A 107 1.56 -5.93 3.58
CA GLY A 107 0.75 -7.00 4.15
C GLY A 107 -0.51 -6.47 4.84
N ALA A 108 -0.39 -5.39 5.61
CA ALA A 108 -1.54 -4.70 6.21
C ALA A 108 -2.49 -4.13 5.14
N ALA A 109 -1.96 -3.62 4.02
CA ALA A 109 -2.77 -3.16 2.90
C ALA A 109 -3.60 -4.29 2.29
N VAL A 110 -2.99 -5.45 2.06
CA VAL A 110 -3.68 -6.64 1.54
C VAL A 110 -4.76 -7.11 2.51
N GLU A 111 -4.46 -7.17 3.81
CA GLU A 111 -5.42 -7.54 4.86
C GLU A 111 -6.63 -6.61 4.90
N ALA A 112 -6.39 -5.29 4.86
CA ALA A 112 -7.46 -4.30 4.87
C ALA A 112 -8.35 -4.40 3.61
N ILE A 113 -7.75 -4.60 2.44
CA ILE A 113 -8.47 -4.75 1.17
C ILE A 113 -9.27 -6.05 1.17
N GLN A 114 -8.68 -7.17 1.57
CA GLN A 114 -9.40 -8.45 1.66
C GLN A 114 -10.54 -8.40 2.66
N GLY A 115 -10.34 -7.76 3.82
CA GLY A 115 -11.38 -7.54 4.81
C GLY A 115 -12.56 -6.75 4.23
N SER A 116 -12.29 -5.70 3.45
CA SER A 116 -13.31 -4.89 2.80
C SER A 116 -14.15 -5.67 1.77
N VAL A 117 -13.55 -6.66 1.13
CA VAL A 117 -14.22 -7.49 0.11
C VAL A 117 -15.01 -8.63 0.76
N GLN A 118 -14.43 -9.31 1.75
CA GLN A 118 -14.97 -10.56 2.29
C GLN A 118 -15.88 -10.37 3.49
N THR A 119 -15.50 -9.53 4.44
CA THR A 119 -16.19 -9.41 5.73
C THR A 119 -17.06 -8.17 5.85
N GLY A 120 -16.85 -7.16 5.03
CA GLY A 120 -17.51 -5.88 5.10
C GLY A 120 -16.54 -4.75 5.38
N PHE A 121 -16.70 -4.01 6.51
CA PHE A 121 -15.75 -2.96 6.84
C PHE A 121 -14.39 -3.57 7.24
N PRO A 122 -13.26 -3.01 6.79
CA PRO A 122 -11.94 -3.56 7.07
C PRO A 122 -11.64 -3.56 8.58
N PRO A 123 -10.88 -4.54 9.09
CA PRO A 123 -10.48 -4.58 10.50
C PRO A 123 -9.71 -3.32 10.89
N ALA A 124 -9.85 -2.88 12.13
CA ALA A 124 -9.19 -1.67 12.63
C ALA A 124 -7.65 -1.81 12.67
N THR A 125 -7.14 -3.01 12.99
CA THR A 125 -5.70 -3.26 13.13
C THR A 125 -4.91 -2.92 11.87
N PRO A 126 -5.20 -3.46 10.66
CA PRO A 126 -4.47 -3.10 9.45
C PRO A 126 -4.63 -1.63 9.06
N LEU A 127 -5.78 -1.02 9.33
CA LEU A 127 -5.97 0.43 9.08
C LEU A 127 -5.07 1.28 9.98
N LEU A 128 -4.95 0.93 11.27
CA LEU A 128 -4.07 1.62 12.21
C LEU A 128 -2.59 1.43 11.84
N VAL A 129 -2.21 0.22 11.41
CA VAL A 129 -0.85 -0.06 10.93
C VAL A 129 -0.52 0.80 9.71
N LEU A 130 -1.41 0.86 8.73
CA LEU A 130 -1.23 1.68 7.53
C LEU A 130 -1.16 3.17 7.85
N ALA A 131 -2.05 3.66 8.70
CA ALA A 131 -2.04 5.06 9.15
C ALA A 131 -0.74 5.39 9.90
N GLY A 132 -0.29 4.50 10.78
CA GLY A 132 0.99 4.63 11.49
C GLY A 132 2.18 4.73 10.54
N TYR A 133 2.28 3.83 9.57
CA TYR A 133 3.35 3.88 8.54
C TYR A 133 3.28 5.15 7.71
N THR A 134 2.09 5.57 7.29
CA THR A 134 1.91 6.80 6.51
C THR A 134 2.42 8.01 7.29
N LEU A 135 2.05 8.14 8.57
CA LEU A 135 2.47 9.25 9.42
C LEU A 135 3.96 9.23 9.71
N VAL A 136 4.51 8.06 10.07
CA VAL A 136 5.95 7.91 10.38
C VAL A 136 6.80 8.18 9.16
N PHE A 137 6.47 7.59 8.02
CA PHE A 137 7.25 7.78 6.79
C PHE A 137 7.12 9.20 6.25
N ALA A 138 5.93 9.82 6.31
CA ALA A 138 5.76 11.21 5.93
C ALA A 138 6.53 12.18 6.84
N TYR A 139 6.54 11.92 8.15
CA TYR A 139 7.32 12.71 9.10
C TYR A 139 8.82 12.58 8.85
N LEU A 140 9.32 11.35 8.69
CA LEU A 140 10.73 11.10 8.40
C LEU A 140 11.14 11.68 7.04
N ALA A 141 10.32 11.53 6.02
CA ALA A 141 10.56 12.11 4.72
C ALA A 141 10.70 13.64 4.81
N ARG A 142 9.79 14.31 5.53
CA ARG A 142 9.90 15.77 5.75
C ARG A 142 11.16 16.17 6.49
N ARG A 143 11.60 15.38 7.45
CA ARG A 143 12.78 15.68 8.26
C ARG A 143 14.07 15.51 7.47
N PHE A 144 14.14 14.50 6.60
CA PHE A 144 15.33 14.19 5.81
C PHE A 144 15.34 14.86 4.44
N PHE A 145 14.19 15.35 3.97
CA PHE A 145 14.11 16.08 2.71
C PHE A 145 14.76 17.46 2.90
N ARG A 146 16.02 17.56 2.49
CA ARG A 146 16.73 18.85 2.41
C ARG A 146 16.25 19.55 1.15
N TRP A 147 15.53 20.64 1.32
CA TRP A 147 15.21 21.58 0.25
C TRP A 147 16.49 22.40 -0.04
N GLU A 148 17.36 21.91 -0.92
CA GLU A 148 18.39 22.73 -1.58
C GLU A 148 17.89 23.16 -2.94
#